data_5e91fb1c9604eec24e10e59087f813a2
#
_entry.id   5e91fb1c9604eec24e10e59087f813a2
#
_cell.length_a   1.000
_cell.length_b   1.000
_cell.length_c   1.000
_cell.angle_alpha   90.00
_cell.angle_beta   90.00
_cell.angle_gamma   90.00
#
_symmetry.space_group_name_H-M   'P 1'
#
loop_
_entity.id
_entity.type
_entity.pdbx_description
1 polymer ?
#
loop_
_entity_poly.entity_id
_entity_poly.type
_entity_poly.pdbx_seq_one_letter_code
_entity_poly.pdbx_strand_id
1 'polypeptide(L)'
;MTDRNITVEAAERTATEDQGVEIVERKGIGHPDSICDGIAESVSQALSQLYLDRVGKVLHYNTDETQLVAGESAPRYGGGEIVEPIYVLIVGRATTEYDGRKLPVDVTALDAAREYLNQRIPELDVGSDIVIDTRLGEGSGDLQGVFGEDGAEVPMANDTSYGVGHAPLTETEEIVLTVERELNGSYAGDHPELGPDVKVMGKREGDRIDITVAAAMIDAHIADLGAYDDAVERVRGFTTDAAEALTDREVHVDVNTADDYEAESIYLTVTGTSAEMGDDGSVGRGNRANGLITPNRPMSMEATSGKNPVNHIGKIYNLLSTDVAEAVVADVDGIRDLQIRLLSQIGRPIDEPHVADAKVITQPGVDLAEIEPEIRARVDDRLADVTDITRRVIDGELTTF
;
A
#
# COMPACT_ATOMS: atom_id res chain seq x y z
N MET A 1 -2.70 -25.56 -23.36
CA MET A 1 -2.53 -25.17 -21.93
C MET A 1 -1.05 -25.23 -21.68
N THR A 2 -0.46 -24.13 -21.35
CA THR A 2 0.95 -24.05 -20.91
C THR A 2 1.02 -24.74 -19.55
N ASP A 3 1.94 -25.68 -19.37
CA ASP A 3 2.11 -26.37 -18.09
C ASP A 3 2.89 -25.42 -17.15
N ARG A 4 2.15 -24.52 -16.45
CA ARG A 4 2.73 -23.62 -15.46
C ARG A 4 3.19 -24.44 -14.25
N ASN A 5 4.37 -24.13 -13.73
CA ASN A 5 4.97 -24.81 -12.58
C ASN A 5 4.24 -24.48 -11.26
N ILE A 6 2.99 -24.97 -11.12
CA ILE A 6 2.15 -24.73 -9.95
C ILE A 6 2.29 -25.90 -8.98
N THR A 7 2.62 -25.61 -7.73
CA THR A 7 2.63 -26.58 -6.61
C THR A 7 1.61 -26.18 -5.56
N VAL A 8 0.89 -27.16 -5.01
CA VAL A 8 -0.05 -26.98 -3.91
C VAL A 8 0.35 -27.97 -2.81
N GLU A 9 0.67 -27.47 -1.64
CA GLU A 9 1.20 -28.30 -0.56
C GLU A 9 0.62 -27.86 0.80
N ALA A 10 0.51 -28.81 1.73
CA ALA A 10 0.16 -28.50 3.11
C ALA A 10 1.24 -27.61 3.77
N ALA A 11 0.83 -26.58 4.49
CA ALA A 11 1.74 -25.78 5.27
C ALA A 11 2.00 -26.42 6.64
N GLU A 12 3.28 -26.57 6.99
CA GLU A 12 3.72 -27.12 8.29
C GLU A 12 3.90 -25.99 9.33
N ARG A 13 2.85 -25.17 9.55
CA ARG A 13 2.82 -24.08 10.53
C ARG A 13 1.42 -23.94 11.14
N THR A 14 1.33 -23.21 12.25
CA THR A 14 0.02 -22.78 12.79
C THR A 14 -0.54 -21.69 11.91
N ALA A 15 -1.84 -21.73 11.62
CA ALA A 15 -2.55 -20.63 10.94
C ALA A 15 -2.38 -19.33 11.72
N THR A 16 -2.31 -18.19 11.04
CA THR A 16 -2.04 -16.91 11.69
C THR A 16 -3.10 -16.57 12.72
N GLU A 17 -4.37 -16.80 12.40
CA GLU A 17 -5.51 -16.64 13.33
C GLU A 17 -5.39 -17.50 14.61
N ASP A 18 -4.71 -18.64 14.55
CA ASP A 18 -4.58 -19.60 15.65
C ASP A 18 -3.29 -19.40 16.48
N GLN A 19 -2.45 -18.41 16.14
CA GLN A 19 -1.26 -18.06 16.92
C GLN A 19 -1.64 -17.38 18.24
N GLY A 20 -0.86 -17.59 19.29
CA GLY A 20 -1.11 -17.01 20.61
C GLY A 20 -1.03 -15.49 20.67
N VAL A 21 -0.18 -14.89 19.83
CA VAL A 21 -0.02 -13.45 19.69
C VAL A 21 0.05 -13.11 18.21
N GLU A 22 -0.67 -12.07 17.82
CA GLU A 22 -0.63 -11.50 16.49
C GLU A 22 -0.42 -9.98 16.57
N ILE A 23 0.35 -9.42 15.64
CA ILE A 23 0.62 -7.99 15.52
C ILE A 23 0.33 -7.59 14.08
N VAL A 24 -0.44 -6.50 13.92
CA VAL A 24 -0.80 -5.94 12.63
C VAL A 24 -0.67 -4.43 12.69
N GLU A 25 -0.09 -3.83 11.66
CA GLU A 25 0.03 -2.37 11.54
C GLU A 25 -0.52 -1.92 10.20
N ARG A 26 -1.18 -0.73 10.19
CA ARG A 26 -1.47 0.02 8.98
C ARG A 26 -1.11 1.49 9.20
N LYS A 27 -0.34 2.03 8.26
CA LYS A 27 -0.02 3.45 8.13
C LYS A 27 -1.04 4.10 7.22
N GLY A 28 -1.73 5.13 7.71
CA GLY A 28 -2.73 5.86 6.94
C GLY A 28 -2.13 6.67 5.79
N ILE A 29 -3.00 7.18 4.94
CA ILE A 29 -2.61 7.86 3.70
C ILE A 29 -1.79 9.14 3.90
N GLY A 30 -1.88 9.77 5.07
CA GLY A 30 -1.10 10.96 5.47
C GLY A 30 0.21 10.65 6.20
N HIS A 31 0.50 9.38 6.51
CA HIS A 31 1.78 8.99 7.09
C HIS A 31 2.92 9.25 6.07
N PRO A 32 4.10 9.78 6.46
CA PRO A 32 5.18 10.12 5.53
C PRO A 32 5.59 9.00 4.56
N ASP A 33 5.66 7.76 5.02
CA ASP A 33 5.94 6.61 4.14
C ASP A 33 4.81 6.39 3.11
N SER A 34 3.55 6.49 3.54
CA SER A 34 2.38 6.34 2.64
C SER A 34 2.27 7.50 1.64
N ILE A 35 2.67 8.72 2.05
CA ILE A 35 2.79 9.86 1.12
C ILE A 35 3.81 9.53 0.02
N CYS A 36 4.98 8.97 0.38
CA CYS A 36 5.99 8.56 -0.60
C CYS A 36 5.47 7.47 -1.54
N ASP A 37 4.80 6.44 -0.99
CA ASP A 37 4.19 5.38 -1.79
C ASP A 37 3.13 5.94 -2.74
N GLY A 38 2.26 6.82 -2.26
CA GLY A 38 1.19 7.43 -3.04
C GLY A 38 1.71 8.36 -4.14
N ILE A 39 2.72 9.19 -3.86
CA ILE A 39 3.37 10.01 -4.87
C ILE A 39 4.03 9.14 -5.94
N ALA A 40 4.82 8.13 -5.54
CA ALA A 40 5.50 7.24 -6.47
C ALA A 40 4.50 6.51 -7.38
N GLU A 41 3.38 6.03 -6.83
CA GLU A 41 2.35 5.34 -7.61
C GLU A 41 1.59 6.28 -8.54
N SER A 42 1.24 7.49 -8.08
CA SER A 42 0.59 8.50 -8.93
C SER A 42 1.48 8.91 -10.11
N VAL A 43 2.78 9.05 -9.88
CA VAL A 43 3.77 9.29 -10.95
C VAL A 43 3.82 8.10 -11.92
N SER A 44 3.83 6.87 -11.42
CA SER A 44 3.81 5.65 -12.25
C SER A 44 2.58 5.60 -13.15
N GLN A 45 1.39 5.86 -12.61
CA GLN A 45 0.14 5.90 -13.37
C GLN A 45 0.13 7.01 -14.43
N ALA A 46 0.57 8.23 -14.05
CA ALA A 46 0.63 9.37 -14.95
C ALA A 46 1.62 9.16 -16.10
N LEU A 47 2.79 8.55 -15.84
CA LEU A 47 3.75 8.18 -16.88
C LEU A 47 3.22 7.09 -17.81
N SER A 48 2.52 6.08 -17.26
CA SER A 48 1.86 5.06 -18.08
C SER A 48 0.84 5.71 -19.03
N GLN A 49 -0.01 6.59 -18.52
CA GLN A 49 -1.00 7.29 -19.33
C GLN A 49 -0.36 8.21 -20.37
N LEU A 50 0.68 8.96 -20.00
CA LEU A 50 1.46 9.79 -20.94
C LEU A 50 1.98 8.96 -22.13
N TYR A 51 2.53 7.79 -21.85
CA TYR A 51 3.09 6.92 -22.89
C TYR A 51 1.98 6.31 -23.77
N LEU A 52 0.88 5.87 -23.18
CA LEU A 52 -0.26 5.37 -23.94
C LEU A 52 -0.83 6.45 -24.88
N ASP A 53 -0.99 7.68 -24.41
CA ASP A 53 -1.53 8.79 -25.20
C ASP A 53 -0.58 9.24 -26.32
N ARG A 54 0.73 9.24 -26.08
CA ARG A 54 1.73 9.76 -27.01
C ARG A 54 2.31 8.73 -27.98
N VAL A 55 2.37 7.47 -27.54
CA VAL A 55 3.10 6.40 -28.21
C VAL A 55 2.21 5.18 -28.51
N GLY A 56 1.10 5.03 -27.77
CA GLY A 56 0.19 3.88 -27.89
C GLY A 56 0.63 2.64 -27.11
N LYS A 57 1.73 2.72 -26.36
CA LYS A 57 2.22 1.66 -25.45
C LYS A 57 2.97 2.29 -24.28
N VAL A 58 2.98 1.61 -23.14
CA VAL A 58 3.78 2.00 -21.97
C VAL A 58 5.27 1.76 -22.30
N LEU A 59 6.10 2.78 -22.09
CA LEU A 59 7.55 2.69 -22.26
C LEU A 59 8.23 2.38 -20.92
N HIS A 60 9.54 2.11 -20.98
CA HIS A 60 10.33 1.84 -19.78
C HIS A 60 10.37 3.04 -18.84
N TYR A 61 10.04 2.79 -17.58
CA TYR A 61 10.31 3.67 -16.43
C TYR A 61 10.36 2.84 -15.13
N ASN A 62 10.94 3.43 -14.09
CA ASN A 62 10.84 3.00 -12.70
C ASN A 62 11.04 4.22 -11.81
N THR A 63 10.07 4.51 -10.93
CA THR A 63 10.03 5.71 -10.07
C THR A 63 9.80 5.34 -8.61
N ASP A 64 10.36 4.23 -8.17
CA ASP A 64 10.19 3.61 -6.86
C ASP A 64 11.20 4.09 -5.80
N GLU A 65 11.83 5.23 -6.02
CA GLU A 65 12.86 5.84 -5.16
C GLU A 65 12.40 7.24 -4.71
N THR A 66 11.21 7.33 -4.09
CA THR A 66 10.70 8.59 -3.54
C THR A 66 11.10 8.72 -2.09
N GLN A 67 11.65 9.89 -1.71
CA GLN A 67 12.08 10.24 -0.37
C GLN A 67 11.36 11.51 0.08
N LEU A 68 10.94 11.55 1.35
CA LEU A 68 10.39 12.71 2.01
C LEU A 68 11.28 13.06 3.20
N VAL A 69 11.73 14.31 3.24
CA VAL A 69 12.43 14.91 4.39
C VAL A 69 11.44 15.82 5.08
N ALA A 70 11.27 15.63 6.37
CA ALA A 70 10.33 16.39 7.17
C ALA A 70 10.65 17.88 7.20
N GLY A 71 9.58 18.69 7.31
CA GLY A 71 9.66 20.12 7.55
C GLY A 71 9.78 20.47 9.04
N GLU A 72 9.53 21.75 9.34
CA GLU A 72 9.31 22.26 10.69
C GLU A 72 7.97 23.01 10.73
N SER A 73 7.17 22.81 11.78
CA SER A 73 5.91 23.50 12.00
C SER A 73 5.79 24.07 13.40
N ALA A 74 4.87 25.00 13.57
CA ALA A 74 4.51 25.62 14.84
C ALA A 74 2.99 25.56 15.02
N PRO A 75 2.42 24.36 15.32
CA PRO A 75 0.99 24.18 15.52
C PRO A 75 0.52 24.97 16.77
N ARG A 76 -0.70 25.49 16.70
CA ARG A 76 -1.36 26.17 17.82
C ARG A 76 -2.87 26.14 17.63
N TYR A 77 -3.60 26.14 18.72
CA TYR A 77 -5.06 26.17 18.67
C TYR A 77 -5.61 27.31 17.78
N GLY A 78 -6.48 26.93 16.83
CA GLY A 78 -7.07 27.85 15.87
C GLY A 78 -6.22 28.17 14.65
N GLY A 79 -5.11 27.49 14.43
CA GLY A 79 -4.24 27.55 13.26
C GLY A 79 -2.84 28.08 13.52
N GLY A 80 -1.87 27.21 13.27
CA GLY A 80 -0.43 27.47 13.31
C GLY A 80 0.17 27.84 11.95
N GLU A 81 1.45 27.55 11.76
CA GLU A 81 2.16 27.82 10.51
C GLU A 81 3.26 26.78 10.25
N ILE A 82 3.53 26.53 8.96
CA ILE A 82 4.73 25.81 8.53
C ILE A 82 5.92 26.77 8.57
N VAL A 83 6.98 26.39 9.30
CA VAL A 83 8.19 27.18 9.50
C VAL A 83 9.24 26.86 8.43
N GLU A 84 9.46 25.56 8.18
CA GLU A 84 10.27 25.05 7.06
C GLU A 84 9.46 24.07 6.23
N PRO A 85 9.44 24.19 4.89
CA PRO A 85 8.65 23.32 4.05
C PRO A 85 9.16 21.88 4.09
N ILE A 86 8.23 20.92 3.92
CA ILE A 86 8.55 19.53 3.65
C ILE A 86 9.31 19.45 2.32
N TYR A 87 10.28 18.53 2.19
CA TYR A 87 10.99 18.33 0.93
C TYR A 87 10.78 16.91 0.41
N VAL A 88 10.31 16.80 -0.83
CA VAL A 88 10.13 15.51 -1.52
C VAL A 88 11.03 15.42 -2.73
N LEU A 89 11.78 14.32 -2.83
CA LEU A 89 12.62 13.99 -3.96
C LEU A 89 12.12 12.73 -4.65
N ILE A 90 11.73 12.85 -5.92
CA ILE A 90 11.31 11.74 -6.79
C ILE A 90 12.51 11.34 -7.64
N VAL A 91 13.02 10.12 -7.43
CA VAL A 91 14.19 9.59 -8.14
C VAL A 91 13.78 8.37 -8.95
N GLY A 92 14.38 8.21 -10.12
CA GLY A 92 14.10 7.04 -10.95
C GLY A 92 14.68 7.12 -12.35
N ARG A 93 14.09 6.34 -13.23
CA ARG A 93 14.40 6.28 -14.65
C ARG A 93 13.10 6.38 -15.45
N ALA A 94 13.14 7.07 -16.59
CA ALA A 94 12.01 7.13 -17.50
C ALA A 94 12.50 7.40 -18.93
N THR A 95 11.74 6.95 -19.92
CA THR A 95 12.02 7.24 -21.32
C THR A 95 11.59 8.67 -21.64
N THR A 96 12.56 9.54 -21.90
CA THR A 96 12.35 10.99 -22.14
C THR A 96 12.21 11.35 -23.62
N GLU A 97 12.53 10.41 -24.54
CA GLU A 97 12.42 10.61 -26.00
C GLU A 97 11.99 9.32 -26.68
N TYR A 98 11.08 9.42 -27.66
CA TYR A 98 10.66 8.31 -28.51
C TYR A 98 10.50 8.79 -29.96
N ASP A 99 11.11 8.09 -30.93
CA ASP A 99 11.09 8.44 -32.35
C ASP A 99 11.48 9.92 -32.62
N GLY A 100 12.50 10.45 -31.93
CA GLY A 100 12.97 11.81 -32.05
C GLY A 100 12.02 12.88 -31.46
N ARG A 101 11.00 12.45 -30.70
CA ARG A 101 10.05 13.34 -30.00
C ARG A 101 10.31 13.30 -28.50
N LYS A 102 10.52 14.46 -27.90
CA LYS A 102 10.66 14.61 -26.44
C LYS A 102 9.31 14.37 -25.75
N LEU A 103 9.35 13.69 -24.64
CA LEU A 103 8.21 13.43 -23.75
C LEU A 103 8.37 14.26 -22.46
N PRO A 104 7.33 14.95 -21.97
CA PRO A 104 7.41 15.87 -20.82
C PRO A 104 7.40 15.13 -19.48
N VAL A 105 8.31 14.18 -19.27
CA VAL A 105 8.33 13.24 -18.14
C VAL A 105 8.40 13.97 -16.79
N ASP A 106 9.35 14.92 -16.64
CA ASP A 106 9.50 15.65 -15.37
C ASP A 106 8.27 16.48 -15.00
N VAL A 107 7.66 17.14 -16.00
CA VAL A 107 6.43 17.91 -15.78
C VAL A 107 5.30 17.02 -15.38
N THR A 108 5.12 15.87 -16.06
CA THR A 108 4.10 14.88 -15.73
C THR A 108 4.27 14.34 -14.30
N ALA A 109 5.51 14.04 -13.89
CA ALA A 109 5.79 13.55 -12.54
C ALA A 109 5.47 14.62 -11.47
N LEU A 110 5.88 15.87 -11.69
CA LEU A 110 5.61 16.98 -10.76
C LEU A 110 4.11 17.28 -10.63
N ASP A 111 3.38 17.26 -11.75
CA ASP A 111 1.93 17.52 -11.74
C ASP A 111 1.17 16.39 -11.04
N ALA A 112 1.54 15.13 -11.29
CA ALA A 112 0.96 13.97 -10.60
C ALA A 112 1.20 14.00 -9.08
N ALA A 113 2.42 14.33 -8.65
CA ALA A 113 2.74 14.46 -7.23
C ALA A 113 1.93 15.56 -6.54
N ARG A 114 1.81 16.75 -7.18
CA ARG A 114 1.00 17.86 -6.66
C ARG A 114 -0.47 17.51 -6.58
N GLU A 115 -1.00 16.86 -7.61
CA GLU A 115 -2.40 16.45 -7.65
C GLU A 115 -2.71 15.44 -6.53
N TYR A 116 -1.84 14.44 -6.32
CA TYR A 116 -1.96 13.48 -5.23
C TYR A 116 -2.02 14.18 -3.86
N LEU A 117 -1.08 15.09 -3.59
CA LEU A 117 -1.02 15.83 -2.33
C LEU A 117 -2.27 16.69 -2.10
N ASN A 118 -2.70 17.45 -3.11
CA ASN A 118 -3.92 18.26 -3.02
C ASN A 118 -5.19 17.42 -2.73
N GLN A 119 -5.23 16.16 -3.23
CA GLN A 119 -6.38 15.28 -3.00
C GLN A 119 -6.33 14.58 -1.64
N ARG A 120 -5.13 14.28 -1.12
CA ARG A 120 -4.96 13.43 0.05
C ARG A 120 -4.61 14.17 1.33
N ILE A 121 -4.04 15.37 1.22
CA ILE A 121 -3.65 16.21 2.37
C ILE A 121 -4.19 17.62 2.14
N PRO A 122 -5.50 17.82 2.33
CA PRO A 122 -6.19 19.05 1.93
C PRO A 122 -5.72 20.32 2.64
N GLU A 123 -5.17 20.20 3.86
CA GLU A 123 -4.65 21.34 4.62
C GLU A 123 -3.18 21.69 4.28
N LEU A 124 -2.53 20.93 3.39
CA LEU A 124 -1.19 21.21 2.89
C LEU A 124 -1.27 22.16 1.68
N ASP A 125 -0.75 23.38 1.78
CA ASP A 125 -0.58 24.26 0.61
C ASP A 125 0.63 23.79 -0.22
N VAL A 126 0.36 23.13 -1.33
CA VAL A 126 1.42 22.62 -2.24
C VAL A 126 2.28 23.74 -2.83
N GLY A 127 1.86 25.01 -2.74
CA GLY A 127 2.60 26.18 -3.21
C GLY A 127 3.63 26.74 -2.22
N SER A 128 3.44 26.50 -0.90
CA SER A 128 4.28 27.07 0.16
C SER A 128 4.85 26.05 1.13
N ASP A 129 4.12 24.98 1.44
CA ASP A 129 4.42 24.10 2.56
C ASP A 129 5.27 22.90 2.17
N ILE A 130 5.49 22.70 0.86
CA ILE A 130 6.26 21.58 0.34
C ILE A 130 7.08 21.96 -0.91
N VAL A 131 8.29 21.45 -0.98
CA VAL A 131 9.17 21.51 -2.15
C VAL A 131 9.23 20.14 -2.79
N ILE A 132 8.87 20.03 -4.08
CA ILE A 132 8.93 18.77 -4.83
C ILE A 132 9.99 18.90 -5.92
N ASP A 133 10.98 18.00 -5.91
CA ASP A 133 12.05 17.92 -6.91
C ASP A 133 12.06 16.55 -7.60
N THR A 134 12.53 16.49 -8.84
CA THR A 134 12.65 15.26 -9.62
C THR A 134 14.07 15.03 -10.10
N ARG A 135 14.49 13.78 -10.14
CA ARG A 135 15.74 13.31 -10.73
C ARG A 135 15.46 12.04 -11.53
N LEU A 136 14.71 12.20 -12.64
CA LEU A 136 14.37 11.12 -13.55
C LEU A 136 15.39 11.07 -14.69
N GLY A 137 16.34 10.13 -14.61
CA GLY A 137 17.30 9.88 -15.66
C GLY A 137 16.76 8.94 -16.74
N GLU A 138 17.45 8.84 -17.89
CA GLU A 138 17.13 7.84 -18.91
C GLU A 138 17.49 6.42 -18.43
N GLY A 139 16.67 5.43 -18.83
CA GLY A 139 16.95 4.02 -18.58
C GLY A 139 18.11 3.49 -19.43
N SER A 140 18.77 2.41 -18.98
CA SER A 140 19.77 1.71 -19.78
C SER A 140 19.14 1.07 -21.01
N GLY A 141 19.89 1.06 -22.15
CA GLY A 141 19.40 0.51 -23.42
C GLY A 141 19.03 -0.99 -23.35
N ASP A 142 19.67 -1.75 -22.46
CA ASP A 142 19.41 -3.19 -22.28
C ASP A 142 18.02 -3.47 -21.75
N LEU A 143 17.49 -2.61 -20.86
CA LEU A 143 16.14 -2.75 -20.31
C LEU A 143 15.04 -2.36 -21.31
N GLN A 144 15.34 -1.55 -22.33
CA GLN A 144 14.38 -1.22 -23.38
C GLN A 144 14.04 -2.45 -24.25
N GLY A 145 14.96 -3.41 -24.39
CA GLY A 145 14.75 -4.65 -25.13
C GLY A 145 13.84 -5.68 -24.43
N VAL A 146 13.63 -5.57 -23.12
CA VAL A 146 12.81 -6.51 -22.33
C VAL A 146 11.29 -6.25 -22.46
N PHE A 147 10.90 -5.10 -23.03
CA PHE A 147 9.48 -4.78 -23.29
C PHE A 147 8.81 -5.65 -24.38
N GLY A 148 9.49 -6.69 -24.85
CA GLY A 148 9.01 -7.62 -25.87
C GLY A 148 9.05 -7.06 -27.28
N GLU A 149 9.00 -7.96 -28.27
CA GLU A 149 8.76 -7.57 -29.67
C GLU A 149 7.36 -6.98 -29.79
N ASP A 150 7.16 -5.98 -30.65
CA ASP A 150 5.85 -5.39 -30.92
C ASP A 150 4.86 -6.51 -31.32
N GLY A 151 3.86 -6.77 -30.46
CA GLY A 151 2.81 -7.77 -30.69
C GLY A 151 2.82 -9.00 -29.79
N ALA A 152 3.71 -9.10 -28.78
CA ALA A 152 3.58 -10.14 -27.76
C ALA A 152 2.36 -9.85 -26.88
N GLU A 153 1.44 -10.82 -26.73
CA GLU A 153 0.25 -10.69 -25.88
C GLU A 153 0.61 -10.61 -24.40
N VAL A 154 1.71 -11.26 -23.98
CA VAL A 154 2.19 -11.29 -22.60
C VAL A 154 3.61 -10.73 -22.54
N PRO A 155 3.88 -9.73 -21.68
CA PRO A 155 5.21 -9.17 -21.50
C PRO A 155 6.20 -10.17 -20.87
N MET A 156 7.50 -9.87 -21.05
CA MET A 156 8.60 -10.59 -20.40
C MET A 156 8.93 -9.95 -19.06
N ALA A 157 9.24 -10.76 -18.05
CA ALA A 157 9.70 -10.31 -16.76
C ALA A 157 10.98 -9.48 -16.86
N ASN A 158 10.98 -8.29 -16.28
CA ASN A 158 12.15 -7.39 -16.26
C ASN A 158 13.23 -7.83 -15.26
N ASP A 159 12.87 -8.71 -14.30
CA ASP A 159 13.75 -9.14 -13.23
C ASP A 159 13.41 -10.57 -12.77
N THR A 160 14.35 -11.19 -12.05
CA THR A 160 14.16 -12.40 -11.27
C THR A 160 13.80 -11.98 -9.84
N SER A 161 12.50 -11.80 -9.58
CA SER A 161 11.96 -11.31 -8.32
C SER A 161 10.70 -12.09 -7.94
N TYR A 162 10.11 -11.80 -6.79
CA TYR A 162 8.99 -12.58 -6.28
C TYR A 162 7.89 -11.70 -5.65
N GLY A 163 6.70 -12.26 -5.58
CA GLY A 163 5.57 -11.74 -4.82
C GLY A 163 5.07 -12.76 -3.81
N VAL A 164 4.48 -12.26 -2.73
CA VAL A 164 3.84 -13.05 -1.67
C VAL A 164 2.48 -12.47 -1.36
N GLY A 165 1.45 -13.31 -1.40
CA GLY A 165 0.10 -12.98 -1.00
C GLY A 165 -0.46 -14.00 -0.03
N HIS A 166 -1.49 -13.64 0.71
CA HIS A 166 -2.16 -14.54 1.65
C HIS A 166 -3.63 -14.15 1.84
N ALA A 167 -4.45 -15.14 2.18
CA ALA A 167 -5.85 -15.02 2.51
C ALA A 167 -6.31 -16.25 3.34
N PRO A 168 -7.45 -16.19 4.08
CA PRO A 168 -8.20 -14.97 4.35
C PRO A 168 -7.42 -14.02 5.28
N LEU A 169 -7.88 -12.79 5.41
CA LEU A 169 -7.42 -11.93 6.50
C LEU A 169 -7.84 -12.56 7.84
N THR A 170 -7.06 -12.32 8.89
CA THR A 170 -7.48 -12.60 10.26
C THR A 170 -8.45 -11.52 10.74
N GLU A 171 -9.17 -11.76 11.85
CA GLU A 171 -10.00 -10.74 12.46
C GLU A 171 -9.20 -9.46 12.79
N THR A 172 -7.97 -9.60 13.30
CA THR A 172 -7.08 -8.47 13.62
C THR A 172 -6.67 -7.71 12.37
N GLU A 173 -6.31 -8.41 11.28
CA GLU A 173 -5.96 -7.80 9.99
C GLU A 173 -7.15 -7.04 9.39
N GLU A 174 -8.35 -7.62 9.43
CA GLU A 174 -9.57 -7.00 8.92
C GLU A 174 -9.96 -5.76 9.72
N ILE A 175 -9.88 -5.82 11.06
CA ILE A 175 -10.14 -4.68 11.95
C ILE A 175 -9.19 -3.53 11.65
N VAL A 176 -7.87 -3.78 11.64
CA VAL A 176 -6.85 -2.73 11.42
C VAL A 176 -7.01 -2.07 10.05
N LEU A 177 -7.26 -2.86 9.01
CA LEU A 177 -7.49 -2.37 7.65
C LEU A 177 -8.77 -1.52 7.57
N THR A 178 -9.86 -2.01 8.15
CA THR A 178 -11.18 -1.35 8.12
C THR A 178 -11.17 -0.06 8.92
N VAL A 179 -10.66 -0.09 10.15
CA VAL A 179 -10.58 1.09 11.03
C VAL A 179 -9.84 2.25 10.36
N GLU A 180 -8.65 1.99 9.79
CA GLU A 180 -7.89 3.05 9.11
C GLU A 180 -8.65 3.58 7.89
N ARG A 181 -9.18 2.70 7.05
CA ARG A 181 -9.93 3.12 5.85
C ARG A 181 -11.17 3.92 6.16
N GLU A 182 -11.89 3.58 7.22
CA GLU A 182 -13.09 4.31 7.63
C GLU A 182 -12.74 5.63 8.29
N LEU A 183 -11.69 5.71 9.12
CA LEU A 183 -11.20 6.96 9.70
C LEU A 183 -10.78 7.95 8.61
N ASN A 184 -10.03 7.52 7.60
CA ASN A 184 -9.61 8.35 6.47
C ASN A 184 -10.70 8.48 5.37
N GLY A 185 -11.81 7.78 5.48
CA GLY A 185 -12.93 7.80 4.54
C GLY A 185 -14.15 8.55 5.08
N SER A 186 -15.14 7.78 5.51
CA SER A 186 -16.44 8.30 5.96
C SER A 186 -16.35 9.20 7.19
N TYR A 187 -15.48 8.85 8.14
CA TYR A 187 -15.33 9.61 9.39
C TYR A 187 -14.72 10.99 9.15
N ALA A 188 -13.59 11.06 8.43
CA ALA A 188 -12.90 12.33 8.16
C ALA A 188 -13.78 13.35 7.41
N GLY A 189 -14.73 12.87 6.60
CA GLY A 189 -15.68 13.74 5.88
C GLY A 189 -16.55 14.61 6.78
N ASP A 190 -16.88 14.13 7.99
CA ASP A 190 -17.70 14.81 8.99
C ASP A 190 -16.86 15.40 10.13
N HIS A 191 -15.57 15.09 10.18
CA HIS A 191 -14.63 15.45 11.26
C HIS A 191 -13.35 16.11 10.72
N PRO A 192 -13.42 17.38 10.32
CA PRO A 192 -12.28 18.09 9.71
C PRO A 192 -11.10 18.28 10.67
N GLU A 193 -11.29 18.04 11.98
CA GLU A 193 -10.21 18.05 12.96
C GLU A 193 -9.29 16.84 12.87
N LEU A 194 -9.69 15.75 12.19
CA LEU A 194 -8.85 14.56 11.98
C LEU A 194 -8.02 14.72 10.70
N GLY A 195 -6.71 14.72 10.85
CA GLY A 195 -5.77 14.67 9.73
C GLY A 195 -5.66 13.29 9.10
N PRO A 196 -5.16 13.18 7.87
CA PRO A 196 -5.01 11.91 7.16
C PRO A 196 -3.89 11.00 7.69
N ASP A 197 -3.02 11.51 8.57
CA ASP A 197 -1.99 10.70 9.24
C ASP A 197 -2.59 9.97 10.44
N VAL A 198 -3.24 8.86 10.12
CA VAL A 198 -3.80 7.93 11.10
C VAL A 198 -3.05 6.61 11.01
N LYS A 199 -2.33 6.25 12.06
CA LYS A 199 -1.66 4.95 12.16
C LYS A 199 -2.41 4.05 13.11
N VAL A 200 -2.77 2.84 12.64
CA VAL A 200 -3.50 1.85 13.44
C VAL A 200 -2.61 0.65 13.70
N MET A 201 -2.47 0.29 14.97
CA MET A 201 -1.75 -0.89 15.43
C MET A 201 -2.73 -1.81 16.14
N GLY A 202 -2.88 -3.05 15.66
CA GLY A 202 -3.62 -4.12 16.31
C GLY A 202 -2.69 -5.13 16.97
N LYS A 203 -2.97 -5.50 18.22
CA LYS A 203 -2.32 -6.60 18.93
C LYS A 203 -3.40 -7.55 19.45
N ARG A 204 -3.41 -8.79 18.98
CA ARG A 204 -4.25 -9.84 19.55
C ARG A 204 -3.44 -10.75 20.45
N GLU A 205 -3.96 -11.02 21.64
CA GLU A 205 -3.41 -11.97 22.59
C GLU A 205 -4.55 -12.86 23.14
N GLY A 206 -4.63 -14.09 22.68
CA GLY A 206 -5.74 -14.98 22.99
C GLY A 206 -7.08 -14.41 22.49
N ASP A 207 -7.99 -14.11 23.41
CA ASP A 207 -9.35 -13.65 23.12
C ASP A 207 -9.53 -12.12 23.31
N ARG A 208 -8.42 -11.38 23.26
CA ARG A 208 -8.40 -9.92 23.39
C ARG A 208 -7.64 -9.27 22.25
N ILE A 209 -8.20 -8.19 21.73
CA ILE A 209 -7.58 -7.32 20.71
C ILE A 209 -7.40 -5.93 21.31
N ASP A 210 -6.14 -5.50 21.45
CA ASP A 210 -5.77 -4.14 21.81
C ASP A 210 -5.46 -3.35 20.52
N ILE A 211 -6.13 -2.22 20.32
CA ILE A 211 -5.95 -1.32 19.17
C ILE A 211 -5.35 -0.02 19.68
N THR A 212 -4.23 0.40 19.09
CA THR A 212 -3.66 1.71 19.36
C THR A 212 -3.72 2.54 18.08
N VAL A 213 -4.34 3.72 18.18
CA VAL A 213 -4.45 4.68 17.08
C VAL A 213 -3.58 5.89 17.39
N ALA A 214 -2.66 6.24 16.49
CA ALA A 214 -2.05 7.56 16.46
C ALA A 214 -2.77 8.39 15.40
N ALA A 215 -3.38 9.49 15.80
CA ALA A 215 -4.22 10.34 14.98
C ALA A 215 -3.73 11.79 15.03
N ALA A 216 -3.19 12.30 13.93
CA ALA A 216 -2.77 13.69 13.82
C ALA A 216 -4.01 14.60 13.84
N MET A 217 -4.11 15.52 14.79
CA MET A 217 -5.20 16.47 14.85
C MET A 217 -4.80 17.78 14.17
N ILE A 218 -5.71 18.35 13.36
CA ILE A 218 -5.48 19.58 12.61
C ILE A 218 -5.82 20.78 13.49
N ASP A 219 -4.85 21.59 13.76
CA ASP A 219 -4.89 22.71 14.73
C ASP A 219 -5.91 23.81 14.37
N ALA A 220 -6.15 24.05 13.08
CA ALA A 220 -7.12 25.01 12.60
C ALA A 220 -8.55 24.69 13.06
N HIS A 221 -8.84 23.42 13.34
CA HIS A 221 -10.15 22.92 13.75
C HIS A 221 -10.22 22.61 15.26
N ILE A 222 -9.13 22.82 16.00
CA ILE A 222 -9.05 22.61 17.45
C ILE A 222 -8.91 23.95 18.17
N ALA A 223 -9.92 24.31 18.97
CA ALA A 223 -9.97 25.64 19.62
C ALA A 223 -9.16 25.72 20.91
N ASP A 224 -9.05 24.61 21.63
CA ASP A 224 -8.34 24.50 22.94
C ASP A 224 -8.10 23.03 23.28
N LEU A 225 -7.45 22.79 24.43
CA LEU A 225 -7.16 21.44 24.93
C LEU A 225 -8.44 20.60 25.18
N GLY A 226 -9.55 21.22 25.58
CA GLY A 226 -10.81 20.51 25.79
C GLY A 226 -11.40 20.01 24.46
N ALA A 227 -11.34 20.84 23.41
CA ALA A 227 -11.76 20.45 22.06
C ALA A 227 -10.87 19.33 21.48
N TYR A 228 -9.58 19.33 21.80
CA TYR A 228 -8.65 18.25 21.44
C TYR A 228 -9.05 16.93 22.13
N ASP A 229 -9.26 16.95 23.44
CA ASP A 229 -9.69 15.79 24.22
C ASP A 229 -11.01 15.20 23.69
N ASP A 230 -11.99 16.06 23.41
CA ASP A 230 -13.25 15.66 22.80
C ASP A 230 -13.05 15.00 21.43
N ALA A 231 -12.10 15.47 20.62
CA ALA A 231 -11.78 14.88 19.31
C ALA A 231 -11.14 13.48 19.46
N VAL A 232 -10.18 13.33 20.38
CA VAL A 232 -9.55 12.05 20.71
C VAL A 232 -10.58 11.03 21.19
N GLU A 233 -11.53 11.44 22.07
CA GLU A 233 -12.59 10.55 22.55
C GLU A 233 -13.56 10.14 21.44
N ARG A 234 -13.87 11.03 20.48
CA ARG A 234 -14.68 10.66 19.31
C ARG A 234 -14.00 9.63 18.43
N VAL A 235 -12.69 9.78 18.15
CA VAL A 235 -11.89 8.78 17.40
C VAL A 235 -11.88 7.45 18.14
N ARG A 236 -11.72 7.47 19.48
CA ARG A 236 -11.75 6.25 20.31
C ARG A 236 -13.10 5.55 20.21
N GLY A 237 -14.20 6.28 20.38
CA GLY A 237 -15.55 5.74 20.28
C GLY A 237 -15.82 5.12 18.91
N PHE A 238 -15.52 5.84 17.85
CA PHE A 238 -15.69 5.34 16.48
C PHE A 238 -14.85 4.07 16.22
N THR A 239 -13.57 4.07 16.63
CA THR A 239 -12.68 2.91 16.46
C THR A 239 -13.22 1.69 17.24
N THR A 240 -13.73 1.91 18.44
CA THR A 240 -14.33 0.84 19.26
C THR A 240 -15.55 0.24 18.56
N ASP A 241 -16.49 1.07 18.11
CA ASP A 241 -17.70 0.62 17.42
C ASP A 241 -17.37 -0.14 16.13
N ALA A 242 -16.41 0.37 15.34
CA ALA A 242 -15.98 -0.27 14.09
C ALA A 242 -15.30 -1.63 14.35
N ALA A 243 -14.47 -1.74 15.38
CA ALA A 243 -13.79 -2.98 15.71
C ALA A 243 -14.76 -4.02 16.29
N GLU A 244 -15.66 -3.63 17.22
CA GLU A 244 -16.65 -4.53 17.82
C GLU A 244 -17.66 -5.07 16.79
N ALA A 245 -17.85 -4.37 15.67
CA ALA A 245 -18.70 -4.88 14.57
C ALA A 245 -18.07 -6.05 13.81
N LEU A 246 -16.76 -6.28 13.93
CA LEU A 246 -16.00 -7.27 13.18
C LEU A 246 -15.54 -8.47 14.00
N THR A 247 -15.71 -8.45 15.34
CA THR A 247 -15.26 -9.54 16.21
C THR A 247 -16.14 -9.69 17.43
N ASP A 248 -16.24 -10.92 17.94
CA ASP A 248 -16.85 -11.23 19.25
C ASP A 248 -15.81 -11.21 20.40
N ARG A 249 -14.54 -10.93 20.12
CA ARG A 249 -13.47 -10.85 21.12
C ARG A 249 -13.55 -9.57 21.94
N GLU A 250 -12.90 -9.55 23.10
CA GLU A 250 -12.74 -8.33 23.90
C GLU A 250 -11.88 -7.31 23.15
N VAL A 251 -12.42 -6.11 22.88
CA VAL A 251 -11.71 -5.00 22.21
C VAL A 251 -11.35 -3.94 23.24
N HIS A 252 -10.12 -3.43 23.15
CA HIS A 252 -9.65 -2.27 23.90
C HIS A 252 -8.98 -1.28 22.96
N VAL A 253 -9.32 0.01 23.08
CA VAL A 253 -8.83 1.05 22.16
C VAL A 253 -8.15 2.17 22.94
N ASP A 254 -6.92 2.48 22.54
CA ASP A 254 -6.14 3.63 22.98
C ASP A 254 -5.87 4.56 21.80
N VAL A 255 -5.96 5.88 22.02
CA VAL A 255 -5.68 6.90 21.03
C VAL A 255 -4.65 7.88 21.57
N ASN A 256 -3.62 8.21 20.78
CA ASN A 256 -2.59 9.20 21.10
C ASN A 256 -1.94 8.99 22.47
N THR A 257 -1.51 7.78 22.78
CA THR A 257 -1.01 7.38 24.11
C THR A 257 0.28 8.09 24.57
N ALA A 258 0.94 8.83 23.69
CA ALA A 258 2.13 9.64 24.02
C ALA A 258 1.79 11.06 24.44
N ASP A 259 0.53 11.46 24.42
CA ASP A 259 0.11 12.80 24.81
C ASP A 259 0.34 13.07 26.31
N ASP A 260 0.93 14.22 26.61
CA ASP A 260 1.11 14.76 27.96
C ASP A 260 0.27 16.02 28.11
N TYR A 261 -0.93 15.86 28.69
CA TYR A 261 -1.90 16.95 28.90
C TYR A 261 -1.41 18.00 29.91
N GLU A 262 -0.53 17.63 30.86
CA GLU A 262 0.00 18.57 31.84
C GLU A 262 1.06 19.49 31.20
N ALA A 263 1.85 18.95 30.28
CA ALA A 263 2.84 19.72 29.51
C ALA A 263 2.26 20.34 28.23
N GLU A 264 0.99 20.08 27.90
CA GLU A 264 0.36 20.41 26.61
C GLU A 264 1.18 19.91 25.40
N SER A 265 1.85 18.74 25.57
CA SER A 265 2.56 18.04 24.49
C SER A 265 1.64 16.99 23.90
N ILE A 266 0.92 17.37 22.85
CA ILE A 266 -0.16 16.59 22.23
C ILE A 266 0.08 16.46 20.72
N TYR A 267 -0.56 15.50 20.07
CA TYR A 267 -0.40 15.27 18.64
C TYR A 267 -1.26 16.26 17.81
N LEU A 268 -0.85 17.52 17.82
CA LEU A 268 -1.46 18.62 17.08
C LEU A 268 -0.56 18.99 15.89
N THR A 269 -1.13 19.18 14.71
CA THR A 269 -0.44 19.42 13.44
C THR A 269 -1.10 20.58 12.70
N VAL A 270 -0.37 21.22 11.79
CA VAL A 270 -0.91 22.26 10.89
C VAL A 270 -1.59 21.61 9.68
N THR A 271 -0.96 20.60 9.08
CA THR A 271 -1.39 20.00 7.80
C THR A 271 -2.06 18.62 7.95
N GLY A 272 -2.07 18.07 9.16
CA GLY A 272 -2.61 16.73 9.42
C GLY A 272 -1.64 15.59 9.11
N THR A 273 -0.33 15.86 8.99
CA THR A 273 0.70 14.84 8.79
C THR A 273 1.93 15.10 9.65
N SER A 274 2.52 14.03 10.21
CA SER A 274 3.80 14.08 10.93
C SER A 274 4.98 14.50 10.05
N ALA A 275 4.84 14.48 8.73
CA ALA A 275 5.84 14.97 7.79
C ALA A 275 6.21 16.46 7.99
N GLU A 276 5.35 17.25 8.62
CA GLU A 276 5.60 18.67 8.91
C GLU A 276 6.50 18.91 10.13
N MET A 277 6.71 17.89 10.99
CA MET A 277 7.37 18.10 12.29
C MET A 277 8.31 16.96 12.70
N GLY A 278 9.13 16.47 11.77
CA GLY A 278 10.30 15.65 12.10
C GLY A 278 10.16 14.16 11.84
N ASP A 279 9.15 13.71 11.09
CA ASP A 279 9.03 12.31 10.65
C ASP A 279 9.23 12.18 9.13
N ASP A 280 10.36 11.55 8.75
CA ASP A 280 10.74 11.34 7.36
C ASP A 280 10.00 10.15 6.74
N GLY A 281 9.91 10.10 5.40
CA GLY A 281 9.27 9.02 4.66
C GLY A 281 10.09 8.49 3.50
N SER A 282 9.84 7.23 3.15
CA SER A 282 10.41 6.58 1.96
C SER A 282 9.43 5.62 1.34
N VAL A 283 9.41 5.54 0.02
CA VAL A 283 8.67 4.50 -0.70
C VAL A 283 9.11 3.10 -0.26
N GLY A 284 8.17 2.18 -0.10
CA GLY A 284 8.42 0.79 0.28
C GLY A 284 8.69 0.53 1.76
N ARG A 285 8.67 1.56 2.62
CA ARG A 285 8.79 1.42 4.09
C ARG A 285 7.43 1.26 4.79
N GLY A 286 6.35 1.50 4.08
CA GLY A 286 4.99 1.46 4.59
C GLY A 286 4.30 0.12 4.42
N ASN A 287 2.99 0.19 4.18
CA ASN A 287 2.12 -0.96 3.96
C ASN A 287 2.61 -1.80 2.78
N ARG A 288 2.33 -3.11 2.83
CA ARG A 288 2.59 -4.00 1.69
C ARG A 288 1.44 -3.93 0.69
N ALA A 289 1.53 -4.67 -0.41
CA ALA A 289 0.55 -4.67 -1.49
C ALA A 289 -0.88 -5.00 -1.07
N ASN A 290 -1.06 -5.70 0.06
CA ASN A 290 -2.37 -5.97 0.67
C ASN A 290 -2.87 -4.85 1.61
N GLY A 291 -2.13 -3.76 1.74
CA GLY A 291 -2.47 -2.63 2.60
C GLY A 291 -2.04 -2.74 4.06
N LEU A 292 -1.31 -3.78 4.45
CA LEU A 292 -0.95 -4.06 5.85
C LEU A 292 0.55 -4.32 6.02
N ILE A 293 1.01 -4.18 7.27
CA ILE A 293 2.30 -4.67 7.76
C ILE A 293 1.98 -5.79 8.77
N THR A 294 2.31 -7.04 8.40
CA THR A 294 1.90 -8.24 9.14
C THR A 294 3.10 -9.13 9.46
N PRO A 295 3.82 -8.86 10.57
CA PRO A 295 5.04 -9.63 10.91
C PRO A 295 4.78 -11.12 11.18
N ASN A 296 3.54 -11.51 11.45
CA ASN A 296 3.15 -12.91 11.65
C ASN A 296 3.00 -13.69 10.33
N ARG A 297 3.03 -13.01 9.19
CA ARG A 297 2.95 -13.61 7.87
C ARG A 297 4.22 -13.39 7.06
N PRO A 298 4.63 -14.33 6.19
CA PRO A 298 5.66 -14.06 5.19
C PRO A 298 5.22 -12.91 4.25
N MET A 299 6.15 -12.02 3.92
CA MET A 299 5.90 -10.91 3.03
C MET A 299 7.12 -10.62 2.14
N SER A 300 6.88 -9.96 1.01
CA SER A 300 7.94 -9.35 0.22
C SER A 300 8.32 -8.00 0.81
N MET A 301 9.64 -7.72 0.85
CA MET A 301 10.18 -6.39 1.22
C MET A 301 10.27 -5.44 0.01
N GLU A 302 9.92 -5.93 -1.17
CA GLU A 302 9.95 -5.15 -2.40
C GLU A 302 8.97 -3.99 -2.35
N ALA A 303 9.41 -2.78 -2.73
CA ALA A 303 8.51 -1.66 -2.93
C ALA A 303 7.59 -1.95 -4.12
N THR A 304 6.29 -1.77 -3.96
CA THR A 304 5.30 -2.01 -5.02
C THR A 304 5.02 -0.72 -5.79
N SER A 305 4.88 0.39 -5.08
CA SER A 305 4.59 1.72 -5.63
C SER A 305 5.72 2.25 -6.53
N GLY A 306 5.37 2.98 -7.58
CA GLY A 306 6.32 3.63 -8.49
C GLY A 306 6.91 2.74 -9.59
N LYS A 307 6.75 1.43 -9.50
CA LYS A 307 7.25 0.46 -10.49
C LYS A 307 6.37 0.41 -11.74
N ASN A 308 6.96 0.07 -12.88
CA ASN A 308 6.26 -0.10 -14.15
C ASN A 308 5.23 -1.25 -14.07
N PRO A 309 3.94 -1.01 -14.36
CA PRO A 309 2.89 -2.03 -14.23
C PRO A 309 2.87 -3.07 -15.36
N VAL A 310 3.68 -2.90 -16.42
CA VAL A 310 3.67 -3.81 -17.57
C VAL A 310 4.53 -5.04 -17.33
N ASN A 311 5.73 -4.86 -16.78
CA ASN A 311 6.71 -5.95 -16.68
C ASN A 311 7.55 -5.96 -15.40
N HIS A 312 7.36 -5.00 -14.50
CA HIS A 312 8.12 -4.99 -13.25
C HIS A 312 7.52 -5.97 -12.24
N ILE A 313 8.21 -7.08 -12.05
CA ILE A 313 7.74 -8.19 -11.22
C ILE A 313 7.52 -7.80 -9.76
N GLY A 314 8.34 -6.92 -9.21
CA GLY A 314 8.16 -6.41 -7.83
C GLY A 314 6.79 -5.76 -7.59
N LYS A 315 6.15 -5.20 -8.61
CA LYS A 315 4.74 -4.75 -8.55
C LYS A 315 3.79 -5.89 -8.89
N ILE A 316 3.92 -6.43 -10.10
CA ILE A 316 2.92 -7.35 -10.68
C ILE A 316 2.72 -8.58 -9.80
N TYR A 317 3.78 -9.25 -9.37
CA TYR A 317 3.64 -10.48 -8.60
C TYR A 317 3.20 -10.25 -7.15
N ASN A 318 3.48 -9.09 -6.55
CA ASN A 318 2.93 -8.78 -5.23
C ASN A 318 1.42 -8.53 -5.29
N LEU A 319 0.94 -7.80 -6.29
CA LEU A 319 -0.50 -7.60 -6.51
C LEU A 319 -1.18 -8.90 -6.93
N LEU A 320 -0.63 -9.62 -7.91
CA LEU A 320 -1.19 -10.88 -8.40
C LEU A 320 -1.23 -11.96 -7.32
N SER A 321 -0.20 -12.10 -6.48
CA SER A 321 -0.22 -13.12 -5.42
C SER A 321 -1.31 -12.86 -4.37
N THR A 322 -1.62 -11.60 -4.09
CA THR A 322 -2.75 -11.21 -3.23
C THR A 322 -4.07 -11.52 -3.93
N ASP A 323 -4.26 -11.09 -5.18
CA ASP A 323 -5.47 -11.35 -5.97
C ASP A 323 -5.74 -12.86 -6.14
N VAL A 324 -4.69 -13.66 -6.38
CA VAL A 324 -4.79 -15.14 -6.42
C VAL A 324 -5.24 -15.71 -5.08
N ALA A 325 -4.62 -15.26 -3.96
CA ALA A 325 -4.97 -15.79 -2.64
C ALA A 325 -6.43 -15.50 -2.28
N GLU A 326 -6.88 -14.28 -2.52
CA GLU A 326 -8.27 -13.85 -2.30
C GLU A 326 -9.25 -14.64 -3.18
N ALA A 327 -8.97 -14.78 -4.47
CA ALA A 327 -9.81 -15.53 -5.39
C ALA A 327 -9.92 -17.02 -5.03
N VAL A 328 -8.81 -17.64 -4.65
CA VAL A 328 -8.81 -19.05 -4.22
C VAL A 328 -9.67 -19.24 -2.97
N VAL A 329 -9.52 -18.38 -1.96
CA VAL A 329 -10.31 -18.50 -0.71
C VAL A 329 -11.78 -18.17 -0.92
N ALA A 330 -12.10 -17.27 -1.86
CA ALA A 330 -13.50 -16.94 -2.18
C ALA A 330 -14.23 -18.09 -2.91
N ASP A 331 -13.50 -18.87 -3.72
CA ASP A 331 -14.09 -19.88 -4.59
C ASP A 331 -13.92 -21.33 -4.08
N VAL A 332 -12.97 -21.58 -3.17
CA VAL A 332 -12.64 -22.92 -2.66
C VAL A 332 -12.89 -23.02 -1.15
N ASP A 333 -13.92 -23.78 -0.80
CA ASP A 333 -14.28 -24.01 0.60
C ASP A 333 -13.20 -24.85 1.35
N GLY A 334 -13.11 -24.69 2.65
CA GLY A 334 -12.30 -25.56 3.52
C GLY A 334 -10.84 -25.10 3.71
N ILE A 335 -10.49 -23.90 3.26
CA ILE A 335 -9.20 -23.27 3.50
C ILE A 335 -9.25 -22.49 4.82
N ARG A 336 -8.28 -22.72 5.72
CA ARG A 336 -8.11 -21.98 6.98
C ARG A 336 -7.09 -20.85 6.82
N ASP A 337 -6.00 -21.11 6.06
CA ASP A 337 -4.93 -20.16 5.81
C ASP A 337 -4.25 -20.54 4.48
N LEU A 338 -4.07 -19.57 3.61
CA LEU A 338 -3.42 -19.72 2.31
C LEU A 338 -2.30 -18.71 2.15
N GLN A 339 -1.17 -19.17 1.67
CA GLN A 339 -0.06 -18.34 1.23
C GLN A 339 0.28 -18.67 -0.22
N ILE A 340 0.32 -17.66 -1.07
CA ILE A 340 0.75 -17.74 -2.47
C ILE A 340 2.14 -17.12 -2.59
N ARG A 341 3.07 -17.79 -3.26
CA ARG A 341 4.39 -17.29 -3.62
C ARG A 341 4.62 -17.45 -5.10
N LEU A 342 4.93 -16.37 -5.77
CA LEU A 342 5.25 -16.34 -7.20
C LEU A 342 6.69 -15.89 -7.37
N LEU A 343 7.53 -16.67 -8.06
CA LEU A 343 8.89 -16.31 -8.43
C LEU A 343 8.98 -16.20 -9.95
N SER A 344 9.48 -15.09 -10.46
CA SER A 344 9.78 -14.90 -11.87
C SER A 344 11.19 -15.39 -12.22
N GLN A 345 11.48 -15.31 -13.50
CA GLN A 345 12.83 -15.35 -14.05
C GLN A 345 12.93 -14.31 -15.16
N ILE A 346 13.93 -13.45 -15.09
CA ILE A 346 14.15 -12.41 -16.10
C ILE A 346 14.09 -12.99 -17.52
N GLY A 347 13.34 -12.33 -18.41
CA GLY A 347 13.18 -12.74 -19.81
C GLY A 347 12.24 -13.92 -20.05
N ARG A 348 11.47 -14.39 -19.02
CA ARG A 348 10.34 -15.31 -19.20
C ARG A 348 9.02 -14.51 -19.27
N PRO A 349 8.00 -15.04 -19.96
CA PRO A 349 6.66 -14.46 -19.91
C PRO A 349 6.15 -14.35 -18.45
N ILE A 350 5.51 -13.23 -18.11
CA ILE A 350 5.06 -12.98 -16.74
C ILE A 350 3.89 -13.89 -16.31
N ASP A 351 3.21 -14.55 -17.24
CA ASP A 351 2.18 -15.56 -16.96
C ASP A 351 2.78 -16.97 -16.74
N GLU A 352 4.08 -17.14 -16.95
CA GLU A 352 4.82 -18.38 -16.73
C GLU A 352 5.87 -18.23 -15.62
N PRO A 353 5.46 -18.14 -14.35
CA PRO A 353 6.41 -18.02 -13.23
C PRO A 353 7.37 -19.19 -13.19
N HIS A 354 8.60 -18.94 -12.73
CA HIS A 354 9.56 -20.00 -12.44
C HIS A 354 9.06 -20.93 -11.32
N VAL A 355 8.37 -20.33 -10.35
CA VAL A 355 7.65 -21.05 -9.26
C VAL A 355 6.31 -20.34 -9.04
N ALA A 356 5.23 -21.13 -8.96
CA ALA A 356 3.96 -20.74 -8.38
C ALA A 356 3.63 -21.75 -7.27
N ASP A 357 3.68 -21.33 -6.02
CA ASP A 357 3.59 -22.20 -4.85
C ASP A 357 2.45 -21.73 -3.93
N ALA A 358 1.49 -22.63 -3.67
CA ALA A 358 0.38 -22.45 -2.75
C ALA A 358 0.60 -23.31 -1.49
N LYS A 359 0.80 -22.66 -0.34
CA LYS A 359 0.89 -23.32 0.97
C LYS A 359 -0.45 -23.20 1.68
N VAL A 360 -1.08 -24.31 1.97
CA VAL A 360 -2.45 -24.40 2.46
C VAL A 360 -2.51 -25.00 3.85
N ILE A 361 -3.24 -24.37 4.75
CA ILE A 361 -3.75 -24.98 5.97
C ILE A 361 -5.26 -25.16 5.77
N THR A 362 -5.72 -26.41 5.84
CA THR A 362 -7.15 -26.71 5.68
C THR A 362 -7.91 -26.55 7.00
N GLN A 363 -9.22 -26.33 6.89
CA GLN A 363 -10.12 -26.40 8.05
C GLN A 363 -10.15 -27.84 8.63
N PRO A 364 -10.48 -28.00 9.92
CA PRO A 364 -10.59 -29.33 10.53
C PRO A 364 -11.53 -30.23 9.75
N GLY A 365 -11.03 -31.42 9.36
CA GLY A 365 -11.81 -32.42 8.65
C GLY A 365 -11.78 -32.33 7.12
N VAL A 366 -11.09 -31.34 6.55
CA VAL A 366 -10.92 -31.21 5.09
C VAL A 366 -9.57 -31.83 4.69
N ASP A 367 -9.61 -32.74 3.70
CA ASP A 367 -8.38 -33.29 3.11
C ASP A 367 -7.92 -32.40 1.94
N LEU A 368 -6.66 -31.95 2.01
CA LEU A 368 -6.07 -31.12 0.96
C LEU A 368 -6.17 -31.78 -0.43
N ALA A 369 -6.04 -33.10 -0.50
CA ALA A 369 -6.11 -33.83 -1.76
C ALA A 369 -7.49 -33.69 -2.48
N GLU A 370 -8.56 -33.41 -1.74
CA GLU A 370 -9.90 -33.19 -2.31
C GLU A 370 -10.04 -31.81 -2.95
N ILE A 371 -9.39 -30.77 -2.42
CA ILE A 371 -9.49 -29.37 -2.87
C ILE A 371 -8.28 -28.91 -3.72
N GLU A 372 -7.17 -29.64 -3.71
CA GLU A 372 -5.96 -29.29 -4.48
C GLU A 372 -6.23 -29.02 -5.97
N PRO A 373 -7.01 -29.85 -6.70
CA PRO A 373 -7.25 -29.62 -8.12
C PRO A 373 -7.96 -28.27 -8.40
N GLU A 374 -8.86 -27.86 -7.51
CA GLU A 374 -9.59 -26.61 -7.63
C GLU A 374 -8.70 -25.39 -7.32
N ILE A 375 -7.89 -25.47 -6.25
CA ILE A 375 -6.87 -24.46 -5.94
C ILE A 375 -5.93 -24.27 -7.14
N ARG A 376 -5.40 -25.37 -7.69
CA ARG A 376 -4.50 -25.32 -8.86
C ARG A 376 -5.16 -24.66 -10.06
N ALA A 377 -6.42 -24.97 -10.34
CA ALA A 377 -7.15 -24.39 -11.45
C ALA A 377 -7.32 -22.87 -11.28
N ARG A 378 -7.65 -22.39 -10.06
CA ARG A 378 -7.78 -20.95 -9.78
C ARG A 378 -6.45 -20.20 -9.91
N VAL A 379 -5.35 -20.79 -9.42
CA VAL A 379 -4.02 -20.22 -9.60
C VAL A 379 -3.68 -20.13 -11.10
N ASP A 380 -3.95 -21.17 -11.89
CA ASP A 380 -3.68 -21.17 -13.34
C ASP A 380 -4.52 -20.13 -14.09
N ASP A 381 -5.81 -20.01 -13.76
CA ASP A 381 -6.71 -19.01 -14.34
C ASP A 381 -6.19 -17.58 -14.10
N ARG A 382 -5.79 -17.26 -12.86
CA ARG A 382 -5.28 -15.94 -12.53
C ARG A 382 -3.92 -15.62 -13.16
N LEU A 383 -3.06 -16.61 -13.28
CA LEU A 383 -1.80 -16.47 -14.02
C LEU A 383 -2.04 -16.22 -15.51
N ALA A 384 -3.03 -16.86 -16.10
CA ALA A 384 -3.39 -16.64 -17.50
C ALA A 384 -3.89 -15.21 -17.77
N ASP A 385 -4.50 -14.58 -16.76
CA ASP A 385 -5.09 -13.23 -16.82
C ASP A 385 -4.16 -12.15 -16.23
N VAL A 386 -2.84 -12.41 -16.05
CA VAL A 386 -1.91 -11.50 -15.37
C VAL A 386 -1.89 -10.06 -15.95
N THR A 387 -2.15 -9.89 -17.24
CA THR A 387 -2.22 -8.57 -17.88
C THR A 387 -3.40 -7.71 -17.41
N ASP A 388 -4.42 -8.30 -16.78
CA ASP A 388 -5.52 -7.57 -16.14
C ASP A 388 -5.00 -6.74 -14.95
N ILE A 389 -4.02 -7.25 -14.20
CA ILE A 389 -3.35 -6.49 -13.12
C ILE A 389 -2.75 -5.18 -13.67
N THR A 390 -2.06 -5.24 -14.83
CA THR A 390 -1.51 -4.05 -15.49
C THR A 390 -2.59 -3.01 -15.78
N ARG A 391 -3.70 -3.42 -16.38
CA ARG A 391 -4.83 -2.53 -16.69
C ARG A 391 -5.40 -1.91 -15.41
N ARG A 392 -5.74 -2.71 -14.42
CA ARG A 392 -6.34 -2.26 -13.14
C ARG A 392 -5.45 -1.31 -12.37
N VAL A 393 -4.12 -1.48 -12.44
CA VAL A 393 -3.16 -0.55 -11.83
C VAL A 393 -3.15 0.79 -12.57
N ILE A 394 -3.08 0.78 -13.91
CA ILE A 394 -3.07 2.02 -14.72
C ILE A 394 -4.37 2.80 -14.54
N ASP A 395 -5.51 2.10 -14.44
CA ASP A 395 -6.83 2.69 -14.24
C ASP A 395 -7.08 3.14 -12.78
N GLY A 396 -6.15 2.86 -11.85
CA GLY A 396 -6.29 3.21 -10.43
C GLY A 396 -7.29 2.34 -9.67
N GLU A 397 -7.67 1.17 -10.20
CA GLU A 397 -8.59 0.22 -9.57
C GLU A 397 -7.89 -0.62 -8.46
N LEU A 398 -6.57 -0.79 -8.56
CA LEU A 398 -5.74 -1.46 -7.54
C LEU A 398 -4.84 -0.47 -6.83
N THR A 399 -4.79 -0.59 -5.51
CA THR A 399 -3.81 0.12 -4.67
C THR A 399 -2.53 -0.72 -4.54
N THR A 400 -1.41 -0.06 -4.26
CA THR A 400 -0.10 -0.70 -4.09
C THR A 400 0.38 -0.72 -2.63
N PHE A 401 -0.41 -0.13 -1.70
CA PHE A 401 -0.11 -0.01 -0.27
C PHE A 401 -1.37 0.18 0.59
#